data_2029834e9c79957bf1e90c6fcaed7667
#
_entry.id   2029834e9c79957bf1e90c6fcaed7667
#
_cell.length_a   1.000
_cell.length_b   1.000
_cell.length_c   1.000
_cell.angle_alpha   90.00
_cell.angle_beta   90.00
_cell.angle_gamma   90.00
#
_symmetry.space_group_name_H-M   'P 1'
#
loop_
_entity.id
_entity.type
_entity.pdbx_description
1 polymer ?
#
loop_
_entity_poly.entity_id
_entity_poly.type
_entity_poly.pdbx_seq_one_letter_code
_entity_poly.pdbx_strand_id
1 'polypeptide(L)'
;AVTDRCNLRCFYCMPEEGLQFSNRSQILSYEEMIRLVSILAELGISKVRITGGEPFVRKDLVPFMEQLTAISGIDAVNITTNGTDLARHIPRLKSMGIKSVNISLDTLDKANFFKITRRDEFDEVMNSYRALLGSGIDTKINAVIMEEHNLDDIHGMCELTKTDPVSVRFIEEMPFNGGGKGYTPISWNKDRILAHIKEAYPNLIK
;
A
#
# COMPACT_ATOMS: atom_id res chain seq x y z
N ALA A 1 0.74 -10.34 6.43
CA ALA A 1 1.60 -9.28 6.98
C ALA A 1 2.94 -9.87 7.40
N VAL A 2 4.05 -9.22 7.01
CA VAL A 2 5.40 -9.69 7.36
C VAL A 2 5.97 -8.97 8.60
N THR A 3 5.38 -7.85 9.00
CA THR A 3 5.78 -7.06 10.16
C THR A 3 4.63 -6.19 10.64
N ASP A 4 4.62 -5.83 11.90
CA ASP A 4 3.75 -4.81 12.50
C ASP A 4 4.41 -3.42 12.53
N ARG A 5 5.72 -3.33 12.20
CA ARG A 5 6.49 -2.08 12.22
C ARG A 5 6.26 -1.28 10.96
N CYS A 6 6.20 0.05 11.12
CA CYS A 6 6.11 1.00 10.03
C CYS A 6 7.02 2.20 10.32
N ASN A 7 7.55 2.83 9.30
CA ASN A 7 8.34 4.06 9.41
C ASN A 7 7.50 5.33 9.25
N LEU A 8 6.27 5.24 8.76
CA LEU A 8 5.29 6.34 8.81
C LEU A 8 4.43 6.29 10.09
N ARG A 9 3.71 7.36 10.36
CA ARG A 9 2.82 7.54 11.52
C ARG A 9 1.48 8.12 11.08
N CYS A 10 0.86 7.52 10.05
CA CYS A 10 -0.42 7.97 9.53
C CYS A 10 -1.45 8.04 10.66
N PHE A 11 -2.07 9.21 10.86
CA PHE A 11 -2.90 9.48 12.04
C PHE A 11 -4.13 8.55 12.12
N TYR A 12 -4.66 8.12 10.98
CA TYR A 12 -5.78 7.19 10.90
C TYR A 12 -5.38 5.72 11.21
N CYS A 13 -4.09 5.39 11.14
CA CYS A 13 -3.58 4.03 11.31
C CYS A 13 -2.84 3.85 12.64
N MET A 14 -2.11 4.84 13.11
CA MET A 14 -1.20 4.71 14.25
C MET A 14 -1.18 5.99 15.09
N PRO A 15 -1.24 5.88 16.43
CA PRO A 15 -1.03 7.02 17.33
C PRO A 15 0.33 7.69 17.08
N GLU A 16 0.45 8.97 17.44
CA GLU A 16 1.68 9.74 17.22
C GLU A 16 2.89 9.15 17.94
N GLU A 17 2.68 8.71 19.15
CA GLU A 17 3.67 8.03 20.00
C GLU A 17 4.02 6.62 19.50
N GLY A 18 3.26 6.09 18.54
CA GLY A 18 3.41 4.74 17.99
C GLY A 18 2.61 3.69 18.77
N LEU A 19 2.80 2.44 18.40
CA LEU A 19 2.19 1.27 19.03
C LEU A 19 3.26 0.45 19.75
N GLN A 20 2.82 -0.33 20.74
CA GLN A 20 3.66 -1.37 21.30
C GLN A 20 3.77 -2.52 20.30
N PHE A 21 4.91 -2.62 19.62
CA PHE A 21 5.15 -3.66 18.64
C PHE A 21 5.34 -5.02 19.28
N SER A 22 4.93 -6.06 18.56
CA SER A 22 5.12 -7.44 18.98
C SER A 22 6.60 -7.79 19.14
N ASN A 23 6.90 -8.69 20.08
CA ASN A 23 8.24 -9.25 20.20
C ASN A 23 8.56 -10.08 18.96
N ARG A 24 9.84 -10.16 18.60
CA ARG A 24 10.28 -10.94 17.43
C ARG A 24 9.84 -12.40 17.47
N SER A 25 9.76 -12.99 18.67
CA SER A 25 9.29 -14.35 18.88
C SER A 25 7.81 -14.58 18.60
N GLN A 26 7.03 -13.51 18.46
CA GLN A 26 5.60 -13.56 18.16
C GLN A 26 5.30 -13.32 16.68
N ILE A 27 6.32 -12.98 15.90
CA ILE A 27 6.22 -12.76 14.46
C ILE A 27 6.86 -13.97 13.77
N LEU A 28 6.15 -14.56 12.81
CA LEU A 28 6.66 -15.69 12.04
C LEU A 28 8.02 -15.35 11.39
N SER A 29 8.95 -16.31 11.42
CA SER A 29 10.18 -16.22 10.66
C SER A 29 9.89 -16.33 9.15
N TYR A 30 10.86 -15.99 8.31
CA TYR A 30 10.69 -16.15 6.87
C TYR A 30 10.59 -17.63 6.47
N GLU A 31 11.31 -18.50 7.15
CA GLU A 31 11.27 -19.96 6.94
C GLU A 31 9.87 -20.52 7.26
N GLU A 32 9.26 -20.08 8.36
CA GLU A 32 7.89 -20.45 8.72
C GLU A 32 6.87 -19.94 7.70
N MET A 33 7.05 -18.70 7.22
CA MET A 33 6.20 -18.14 6.17
C MET A 33 6.34 -18.88 4.84
N ILE A 34 7.56 -19.25 4.45
CA ILE A 34 7.81 -20.05 3.24
C ILE A 34 7.13 -21.41 3.35
N ARG A 35 7.32 -22.09 4.49
CA ARG A 35 6.65 -23.37 4.75
C ARG A 35 5.13 -23.25 4.65
N LEU A 36 4.56 -22.20 5.27
CA LEU A 36 3.12 -21.94 5.21
C LEU A 36 2.65 -21.71 3.77
N VAL A 37 3.36 -20.87 3.01
CA VAL A 37 3.00 -20.58 1.60
C VAL A 37 3.14 -21.83 0.73
N SER A 38 4.14 -22.68 0.96
CA SER A 38 4.28 -23.96 0.23
C SER A 38 3.08 -24.87 0.45
N ILE A 39 2.62 -25.02 1.69
CA ILE A 39 1.42 -25.81 2.01
C ILE A 39 0.18 -25.21 1.35
N LEU A 40 0.04 -23.88 1.39
CA LEU A 40 -1.09 -23.19 0.75
C LEU A 40 -1.06 -23.34 -0.78
N ALA A 41 0.13 -23.36 -1.39
CA ALA A 41 0.29 -23.61 -2.82
C ALA A 41 -0.17 -25.02 -3.23
N GLU A 42 0.14 -26.04 -2.44
CA GLU A 42 -0.38 -27.42 -2.63
C GLU A 42 -1.91 -27.47 -2.55
N LEU A 43 -2.53 -26.56 -1.78
CA LEU A 43 -3.98 -26.42 -1.67
C LEU A 43 -4.60 -25.52 -2.76
N GLY A 44 -3.80 -25.07 -3.75
CA GLY A 44 -4.28 -24.31 -4.90
C GLY A 44 -4.24 -22.77 -4.76
N ILE A 45 -3.62 -22.24 -3.70
CA ILE A 45 -3.33 -20.81 -3.61
C ILE A 45 -2.18 -20.47 -4.55
N SER A 46 -2.41 -19.61 -5.54
CA SER A 46 -1.39 -19.22 -6.52
C SER A 46 -0.93 -17.78 -6.43
N LYS A 47 -1.53 -16.96 -5.57
CA LYS A 47 -1.19 -15.54 -5.42
C LYS A 47 -0.90 -15.18 -3.99
N VAL A 48 0.23 -14.51 -3.77
CA VAL A 48 0.65 -14.00 -2.45
C VAL A 48 0.79 -12.49 -2.52
N ARG A 49 0.32 -11.80 -1.49
CA ARG A 49 0.55 -10.36 -1.33
C ARG A 49 1.34 -10.09 -0.06
N ILE A 50 2.49 -9.47 -0.22
CA ILE A 50 3.34 -9.02 0.87
C ILE A 50 2.83 -7.67 1.37
N THR A 51 2.58 -7.58 2.66
CA THR A 51 2.12 -6.38 3.37
C THR A 51 2.57 -6.47 4.84
N GLY A 52 2.19 -5.48 5.65
CA GLY A 52 2.49 -5.47 7.09
C GLY A 52 2.07 -4.13 7.68
N GLY A 53 2.89 -3.58 8.59
CA GLY A 53 3.06 -2.15 8.70
C GLY A 53 3.71 -1.69 7.39
N GLU A 54 5.03 -1.49 7.36
CA GLU A 54 5.75 -1.32 6.10
C GLU A 54 6.67 -2.52 5.86
N PRO A 55 6.45 -3.31 4.79
CA PRO A 55 7.24 -4.52 4.54
C PRO A 55 8.75 -4.25 4.44
N PHE A 56 9.16 -3.16 3.79
CA PHE A 56 10.58 -2.87 3.54
C PHE A 56 11.37 -2.47 4.79
N VAL A 57 10.72 -2.21 5.93
CA VAL A 57 11.45 -2.05 7.20
C VAL A 57 11.91 -3.38 7.80
N ARG A 58 11.37 -4.51 7.33
CA ARG A 58 11.84 -5.83 7.76
C ARG A 58 13.08 -6.21 6.96
N LYS A 59 14.19 -6.41 7.69
CA LYS A 59 15.47 -6.82 7.11
C LYS A 59 15.30 -8.11 6.26
N ASP A 60 16.07 -8.22 5.18
CA ASP A 60 16.12 -9.38 4.29
C ASP A 60 14.77 -9.71 3.59
N LEU A 61 13.88 -8.72 3.43
CA LEU A 61 12.61 -8.89 2.73
C LEU A 61 12.80 -9.34 1.27
N VAL A 62 13.74 -8.74 0.55
CA VAL A 62 13.93 -9.02 -0.88
C VAL A 62 14.39 -10.46 -1.11
N PRO A 63 15.40 -11.01 -0.41
CA PRO A 63 15.73 -12.43 -0.45
C PRO A 63 14.57 -13.37 -0.10
N PHE A 64 13.72 -12.97 0.86
CA PHE A 64 12.52 -13.73 1.19
C PHE A 64 11.52 -13.76 0.03
N MET A 65 11.28 -12.62 -0.63
CA MET A 65 10.39 -12.59 -1.80
C MET A 65 10.91 -13.43 -2.97
N GLU A 66 12.23 -13.51 -3.18
CA GLU A 66 12.82 -14.41 -4.18
C GLU A 66 12.49 -15.88 -3.89
N GLN A 67 12.57 -16.29 -2.63
CA GLN A 67 12.19 -17.64 -2.26
C GLN A 67 10.69 -17.89 -2.48
N LEU A 68 9.83 -16.91 -2.21
CA LEU A 68 8.40 -17.03 -2.49
C LEU A 68 8.10 -17.17 -3.98
N THR A 69 8.79 -16.44 -4.84
CA THR A 69 8.58 -16.55 -6.30
C THR A 69 9.07 -17.89 -6.87
N ALA A 70 9.93 -18.60 -6.16
CA ALA A 70 10.44 -19.91 -6.54
C ALA A 70 9.55 -21.08 -6.09
N ILE A 71 8.51 -20.83 -5.26
CA ILE A 71 7.61 -21.88 -4.80
C ILE A 71 6.72 -22.36 -5.97
N SER A 72 6.75 -23.67 -6.24
CA SER A 72 5.88 -24.28 -7.24
C SER A 72 4.40 -24.05 -6.92
N GLY A 73 3.61 -23.62 -7.90
CA GLY A 73 2.20 -23.27 -7.73
C GLY A 73 1.95 -21.80 -7.36
N ILE A 74 2.98 -21.00 -7.06
CA ILE A 74 2.82 -19.56 -6.88
C ILE A 74 3.07 -18.82 -8.20
N ASP A 75 1.99 -18.30 -8.81
CA ASP A 75 2.02 -17.60 -10.09
C ASP A 75 2.33 -16.11 -9.95
N ALA A 76 2.00 -15.51 -8.78
CA ALA A 76 2.18 -14.08 -8.55
C ALA A 76 2.52 -13.76 -7.10
N VAL A 77 3.60 -13.00 -6.93
CA VAL A 77 3.92 -12.30 -5.68
C VAL A 77 3.71 -10.81 -5.92
N ASN A 78 2.88 -10.19 -5.09
CA ASN A 78 2.51 -8.78 -5.14
C ASN A 78 2.91 -8.08 -3.85
N ILE A 79 3.02 -6.76 -3.89
CA ILE A 79 3.45 -5.97 -2.73
C ILE A 79 2.45 -4.84 -2.48
N THR A 80 2.22 -4.53 -1.20
CA THR A 80 1.62 -3.27 -0.75
C THR A 80 2.61 -2.58 0.18
N THR A 81 2.98 -1.35 -0.12
CA THR A 81 4.02 -0.58 0.57
C THR A 81 3.66 0.90 0.63
N ASN A 82 4.20 1.63 1.57
CA ASN A 82 4.14 3.08 1.59
C ASN A 82 5.12 3.76 0.61
N GLY A 83 6.02 2.99 0.00
CA GLY A 83 6.92 3.45 -1.05
C GLY A 83 8.18 4.20 -0.59
N THR A 84 8.37 4.47 0.69
CA THR A 84 9.51 5.27 1.19
C THR A 84 10.88 4.67 0.88
N ASP A 85 10.99 3.33 0.83
CA ASP A 85 12.26 2.63 0.58
C ASP A 85 12.21 1.73 -0.67
N LEU A 86 11.22 1.92 -1.53
CA LEU A 86 10.96 0.99 -2.64
C LEU A 86 11.90 1.21 -3.84
N ALA A 87 12.24 2.45 -4.18
CA ALA A 87 12.93 2.81 -5.45
C ALA A 87 14.17 1.96 -5.70
N ARG A 88 15.04 1.81 -4.70
CA ARG A 88 16.30 1.05 -4.82
C ARG A 88 16.11 -0.44 -5.08
N HIS A 89 14.93 -0.99 -4.76
CA HIS A 89 14.63 -2.40 -4.90
C HIS A 89 13.97 -2.77 -6.23
N ILE A 90 13.43 -1.79 -6.97
CA ILE A 90 12.68 -2.02 -8.21
C ILE A 90 13.43 -2.88 -9.23
N PRO A 91 14.72 -2.67 -9.52
CA PRO A 91 15.44 -3.52 -10.47
C PRO A 91 15.41 -5.00 -10.07
N ARG A 92 15.58 -5.27 -8.78
CA ARG A 92 15.57 -6.64 -8.24
C ARG A 92 14.15 -7.22 -8.23
N LEU A 93 13.14 -6.43 -7.86
CA LEU A 93 11.74 -6.84 -7.90
C LEU A 93 11.31 -7.22 -9.32
N LYS A 94 11.73 -6.45 -10.31
CA LYS A 94 11.49 -6.76 -11.73
C LYS A 94 12.15 -8.07 -12.14
N SER A 95 13.42 -8.26 -11.81
CA SER A 95 14.19 -9.45 -12.20
C SER A 95 13.63 -10.74 -11.59
N MET A 96 13.08 -10.70 -10.38
CA MET A 96 12.43 -11.85 -9.73
C MET A 96 10.97 -12.07 -10.16
N GLY A 97 10.43 -11.22 -11.04
CA GLY A 97 9.10 -11.38 -11.61
C GLY A 97 7.94 -10.91 -10.71
N ILE A 98 8.17 -9.93 -9.83
CA ILE A 98 7.06 -9.30 -9.10
C ILE A 98 6.05 -8.72 -10.08
N LYS A 99 4.76 -9.09 -9.93
CA LYS A 99 3.72 -8.76 -10.89
C LYS A 99 3.08 -7.40 -10.66
N SER A 100 2.87 -7.01 -9.40
CA SER A 100 2.16 -5.79 -9.07
C SER A 100 2.63 -5.19 -7.76
N VAL A 101 2.72 -3.87 -7.73
CA VAL A 101 2.98 -3.07 -6.53
C VAL A 101 1.83 -2.09 -6.30
N ASN A 102 1.28 -2.12 -5.09
CA ASN A 102 0.38 -1.08 -4.61
C ASN A 102 1.18 -0.11 -3.74
N ILE A 103 1.20 1.17 -4.11
CA ILE A 103 1.71 2.24 -3.25
C ILE A 103 0.54 2.82 -2.45
N SER A 104 0.70 2.94 -1.14
CA SER A 104 -0.22 3.70 -0.29
C SER A 104 0.19 5.16 -0.34
N LEU A 105 -0.64 5.99 -0.98
CA LEU A 105 -0.40 7.42 -1.17
C LEU A 105 -1.74 8.16 -1.12
N ASP A 106 -1.98 8.90 -0.04
CA ASP A 106 -3.27 9.51 0.25
C ASP A 106 -3.41 10.93 -0.34
N THR A 107 -2.31 11.57 -0.74
CA THR A 107 -2.28 12.94 -1.27
C THR A 107 -1.13 13.14 -2.22
N LEU A 108 -1.28 14.08 -3.16
CA LEU A 108 -0.23 14.53 -4.08
C LEU A 108 0.44 15.84 -3.60
N ASP A 109 -0.01 16.39 -2.48
CA ASP A 109 0.57 17.57 -1.86
C ASP A 109 1.54 17.20 -0.72
N LYS A 110 2.77 17.73 -0.79
CA LYS A 110 3.84 17.43 0.18
C LYS A 110 3.49 17.86 1.60
N ALA A 111 2.89 19.05 1.75
CA ALA A 111 2.55 19.56 3.08
C ALA A 111 1.41 18.74 3.71
N ASN A 112 0.46 18.32 2.89
CA ASN A 112 -0.63 17.46 3.32
C ASN A 112 -0.15 16.03 3.63
N PHE A 113 0.79 15.51 2.83
CA PHE A 113 1.44 14.23 3.13
C PHE A 113 2.08 14.23 4.52
N PHE A 114 2.80 15.32 4.87
CA PHE A 114 3.38 15.44 6.21
C PHE A 114 2.30 15.47 7.30
N LYS A 115 1.20 16.19 7.09
CA LYS A 115 0.08 16.22 8.06
C LYS A 115 -0.52 14.83 8.27
N ILE A 116 -0.72 14.07 7.19
CA ILE A 116 -1.32 12.73 7.24
C ILE A 116 -0.34 11.73 7.86
N THR A 117 0.92 11.71 7.41
CA THR A 117 1.89 10.65 7.74
C THR A 117 2.80 11.01 8.91
N ARG A 118 2.86 12.27 9.32
CA ARG A 118 3.76 12.82 10.34
C ARG A 118 5.25 12.55 10.05
N ARG A 119 5.60 12.42 8.76
CA ARG A 119 6.98 12.18 8.29
C ARG A 119 7.23 12.92 6.98
N ASP A 120 8.44 13.46 6.83
CA ASP A 120 8.87 14.16 5.60
C ASP A 120 9.51 13.15 4.63
N GLU A 121 8.68 12.27 4.07
CA GLU A 121 9.09 11.19 3.17
C GLU A 121 8.41 11.30 1.79
N PHE A 122 7.76 12.42 1.50
CA PHE A 122 6.99 12.60 0.27
C PHE A 122 7.84 12.43 -0.99
N ASP A 123 9.03 13.03 -1.00
CA ASP A 123 9.91 12.99 -2.17
C ASP A 123 10.41 11.57 -2.46
N GLU A 124 10.66 10.76 -1.42
CA GLU A 124 11.06 9.35 -1.54
C GLU A 124 9.91 8.49 -2.10
N VAL A 125 8.69 8.74 -1.65
CA VAL A 125 7.50 8.05 -2.17
C VAL A 125 7.28 8.41 -3.63
N MET A 126 7.37 9.69 -4.02
CA MET A 126 7.24 10.14 -5.40
C MET A 126 8.36 9.66 -6.30
N ASN A 127 9.59 9.54 -5.77
CA ASN A 127 10.70 8.90 -6.49
C ASN A 127 10.40 7.42 -6.77
N SER A 128 9.91 6.69 -5.79
CA SER A 128 9.48 5.29 -5.93
C SER A 128 8.35 5.14 -6.95
N TYR A 129 7.36 6.02 -6.93
CA TYR A 129 6.27 6.05 -7.90
C TYR A 129 6.80 6.21 -9.33
N ARG A 130 7.63 7.24 -9.58
CA ARG A 130 8.22 7.49 -10.91
C ARG A 130 9.07 6.32 -11.39
N ALA A 131 9.86 5.72 -10.51
CA ALA A 131 10.68 4.55 -10.83
C ALA A 131 9.83 3.31 -11.20
N LEU A 132 8.68 3.13 -10.56
CA LEU A 132 7.73 2.06 -10.93
C LEU A 132 7.15 2.26 -12.33
N LEU A 133 6.77 3.48 -12.71
CA LEU A 133 6.22 3.77 -14.05
C LEU A 133 7.16 3.31 -15.18
N GLY A 134 8.47 3.50 -14.99
CA GLY A 134 9.49 3.06 -15.95
C GLY A 134 9.84 1.57 -15.88
N SER A 135 9.36 0.84 -14.88
CA SER A 135 9.77 -0.55 -14.63
C SER A 135 9.02 -1.60 -15.43
N GLY A 136 7.76 -1.33 -15.80
CA GLY A 136 6.82 -2.29 -16.37
C GLY A 136 6.14 -3.20 -15.33
N ILE A 137 6.30 -2.93 -14.04
CA ILE A 137 5.53 -3.58 -12.96
C ILE A 137 4.15 -2.92 -12.90
N ASP A 138 3.07 -3.72 -12.85
CA ASP A 138 1.71 -3.20 -12.69
C ASP A 138 1.60 -2.37 -11.40
N THR A 139 1.37 -1.07 -11.56
CA THR A 139 1.41 -0.10 -10.46
C THR A 139 0.02 0.36 -10.10
N LYS A 140 -0.29 0.37 -8.82
CA LYS A 140 -1.55 0.88 -8.29
C LYS A 140 -1.29 1.83 -7.12
N ILE A 141 -2.07 2.91 -7.05
CA ILE A 141 -2.13 3.78 -5.89
C ILE A 141 -3.37 3.39 -5.08
N ASN A 142 -3.19 3.19 -3.78
CA ASN A 142 -4.27 3.10 -2.81
C ASN A 142 -4.31 4.41 -2.03
N ALA A 143 -5.45 5.11 -2.04
CA ALA A 143 -5.67 6.36 -1.32
C ALA A 143 -6.87 6.23 -0.40
N VAL A 144 -6.67 6.37 0.90
CA VAL A 144 -7.76 6.47 1.88
C VAL A 144 -8.33 7.88 1.80
N ILE A 145 -9.64 7.98 1.59
CA ILE A 145 -10.31 9.29 1.46
C ILE A 145 -10.83 9.73 2.81
N MET A 146 -10.36 10.89 3.25
CA MET A 146 -10.62 11.49 4.55
C MET A 146 -11.19 12.90 4.37
N GLU A 147 -12.39 13.16 4.90
CA GLU A 147 -13.20 14.38 4.62
C GLU A 147 -12.44 15.70 4.86
N GLU A 148 -11.65 15.77 5.93
CA GLU A 148 -10.97 17.02 6.32
C GLU A 148 -9.54 17.14 5.77
N HIS A 149 -9.10 16.17 4.94
CA HIS A 149 -7.67 16.08 4.62
C HIS A 149 -7.36 16.05 3.12
N ASN A 150 -8.03 15.24 2.31
CA ASN A 150 -7.56 14.95 0.95
C ASN A 150 -8.65 14.85 -0.13
N LEU A 151 -9.80 15.46 0.08
CA LEU A 151 -10.85 15.47 -0.94
C LEU A 151 -10.40 16.15 -2.23
N ASP A 152 -9.64 17.23 -2.12
CA ASP A 152 -9.11 17.98 -3.25
C ASP A 152 -8.12 17.17 -4.10
N ASP A 153 -7.52 16.12 -3.54
CA ASP A 153 -6.60 15.21 -4.24
C ASP A 153 -7.31 14.23 -5.18
N ILE A 154 -8.60 13.96 -4.99
CA ILE A 154 -9.36 12.96 -5.76
C ILE A 154 -9.24 13.21 -7.25
N HIS A 155 -9.51 14.43 -7.71
CA HIS A 155 -9.42 14.78 -9.13
C HIS A 155 -7.99 14.72 -9.64
N GLY A 156 -7.01 15.21 -8.87
CA GLY A 156 -5.59 15.13 -9.23
C GLY A 156 -5.12 13.68 -9.40
N MET A 157 -5.55 12.79 -8.52
CA MET A 157 -5.26 11.35 -8.63
C MET A 157 -5.96 10.71 -9.83
N CYS A 158 -7.17 11.13 -10.19
CA CYS A 158 -7.83 10.69 -11.41
C CYS A 158 -7.02 11.11 -12.65
N GLU A 159 -6.48 12.34 -12.67
CA GLU A 159 -5.66 12.81 -13.81
C GLU A 159 -4.42 11.96 -14.03
N LEU A 160 -3.78 11.43 -12.97
CA LEU A 160 -2.64 10.52 -13.12
C LEU A 160 -2.98 9.31 -14.02
N THR A 161 -4.21 8.80 -13.96
CA THR A 161 -4.60 7.63 -14.75
C THR A 161 -4.74 7.91 -16.25
N LYS A 162 -4.74 9.18 -16.67
CA LYS A 162 -4.76 9.57 -18.08
C LYS A 162 -3.35 9.64 -18.69
N THR A 163 -2.36 9.97 -17.88
CA THR A 163 -0.99 10.20 -18.35
C THR A 163 -0.06 9.05 -18.04
N ASP A 164 -0.32 8.35 -16.94
CA ASP A 164 0.55 7.31 -16.41
C ASP A 164 -0.13 5.93 -16.48
N PRO A 165 0.61 4.85 -16.71
CA PRO A 165 0.10 3.49 -16.69
C PRO A 165 -0.15 3.02 -15.24
N VAL A 166 -1.06 3.67 -14.55
CA VAL A 166 -1.39 3.43 -13.14
C VAL A 166 -2.90 3.28 -12.94
N SER A 167 -3.29 2.50 -11.94
CA SER A 167 -4.67 2.48 -11.45
C SER A 167 -4.73 3.13 -10.08
N VAL A 168 -5.70 4.01 -9.86
CA VAL A 168 -5.95 4.59 -8.53
C VAL A 168 -7.17 3.91 -7.90
N ARG A 169 -7.07 3.59 -6.62
CA ARG A 169 -8.11 2.99 -5.81
C ARG A 169 -8.39 3.88 -4.63
N PHE A 170 -9.53 4.50 -4.63
CA PHE A 170 -10.04 5.24 -3.49
C PHE A 170 -10.64 4.27 -2.47
N ILE A 171 -10.23 4.41 -1.24
CA ILE A 171 -10.62 3.55 -0.12
C ILE A 171 -11.40 4.40 0.87
N GLU A 172 -12.56 3.92 1.29
CA GLU A 172 -13.34 4.53 2.36
C GLU A 172 -12.54 4.52 3.66
N GLU A 173 -12.53 5.63 4.40
CA GLU A 173 -11.93 5.67 5.72
C GLU A 173 -12.72 4.76 6.66
N MET A 174 -12.08 3.67 7.09
CA MET A 174 -12.67 2.79 8.09
C MET A 174 -12.32 3.28 9.49
N PRO A 175 -13.25 3.24 10.46
CA PRO A 175 -12.95 3.53 11.85
C PRO A 175 -11.99 2.45 12.38
N PHE A 176 -10.71 2.73 12.24
CA PHE A 176 -9.64 1.85 12.71
C PHE A 176 -9.36 2.18 14.17
N ASN A 177 -9.14 1.15 14.96
CA ASN A 177 -8.69 1.26 16.35
C ASN A 177 -9.71 1.71 17.36
N GLY A 178 -10.74 0.90 17.60
CA GLY A 178 -11.37 0.75 18.90
C GLY A 178 -11.17 1.87 19.95
N GLY A 179 -10.98 3.08 19.52
CA GLY A 179 -10.72 4.25 20.38
C GLY A 179 -11.95 4.66 21.15
N GLY A 180 -12.73 3.72 21.67
CA GLY A 180 -13.75 3.92 22.70
C GLY A 180 -14.82 5.01 22.44
N LYS A 181 -14.73 5.73 21.36
CA LYS A 181 -15.73 6.69 20.88
C LYS A 181 -16.56 5.98 19.83
N GLY A 182 -17.85 5.93 20.05
CA GLY A 182 -18.83 5.15 19.29
C GLY A 182 -18.64 5.20 17.78
N TYR A 183 -19.29 4.26 17.08
CA TYR A 183 -19.28 4.16 15.63
C TYR A 183 -19.53 5.52 14.96
N THR A 184 -18.53 6.06 14.32
CA THR A 184 -18.67 7.24 13.44
C THR A 184 -19.04 6.73 12.07
N PRO A 185 -20.20 7.10 11.51
CA PRO A 185 -20.56 6.73 10.16
C PRO A 185 -19.46 7.16 9.17
N ILE A 186 -19.19 6.32 8.18
CA ILE A 186 -18.27 6.67 7.09
C ILE A 186 -18.87 7.87 6.35
N SER A 187 -18.20 9.02 6.44
CA SER A 187 -18.69 10.26 5.83
C SER A 187 -18.54 10.23 4.31
N TRP A 188 -17.43 9.67 3.81
CA TRP A 188 -17.12 9.53 2.39
C TRP A 188 -17.12 8.05 1.98
N ASN A 189 -18.33 7.53 1.77
CA ASN A 189 -18.51 6.19 1.23
C ASN A 189 -18.29 6.17 -0.29
N LYS A 190 -18.25 4.97 -0.86
CA LYS A 190 -18.06 4.71 -2.29
C LYS A 190 -18.97 5.55 -3.19
N ASP A 191 -20.24 5.68 -2.84
CA ASP A 191 -21.20 6.36 -3.69
C ASP A 191 -20.93 7.88 -3.71
N ARG A 192 -20.54 8.45 -2.59
CA ARG A 192 -20.17 9.85 -2.45
C ARG A 192 -18.85 10.16 -3.18
N ILE A 193 -17.84 9.30 -3.05
CA ILE A 193 -16.58 9.40 -3.80
C ILE A 193 -16.87 9.33 -5.31
N LEU A 194 -17.68 8.38 -5.74
CA LEU A 194 -18.03 8.23 -7.16
C LEU A 194 -18.83 9.44 -7.68
N ALA A 195 -19.74 9.98 -6.88
CA ALA A 195 -20.49 11.18 -7.26
C ALA A 195 -19.55 12.37 -7.46
N HIS A 196 -18.61 12.59 -6.54
CA HIS A 196 -17.61 13.65 -6.64
C HIS A 196 -16.70 13.50 -7.87
N ILE A 197 -16.24 12.29 -8.18
CA ILE A 197 -15.49 12.03 -9.41
C ILE A 197 -16.33 12.37 -10.65
N LYS A 198 -17.60 12.04 -10.66
CA LYS A 198 -18.50 12.30 -11.79
C LYS A 198 -18.79 13.79 -12.03
N GLU A 199 -18.63 14.65 -11.06
CA GLU A 199 -18.73 16.09 -11.26
C GLU A 199 -17.71 16.58 -12.29
N ALA A 200 -16.47 16.07 -12.25
CA ALA A 200 -15.43 16.38 -13.21
C ALA A 200 -15.44 15.48 -14.46
N TYR A 201 -15.93 14.22 -14.30
CA TYR A 201 -15.92 13.20 -15.35
C TYR A 201 -17.33 12.61 -15.58
N PRO A 202 -18.29 13.39 -16.14
CA PRO A 202 -19.69 12.96 -16.27
C PRO A 202 -19.88 11.71 -17.15
N ASN A 203 -18.94 11.44 -18.04
CA ASN A 203 -18.97 10.28 -18.95
C ASN A 203 -18.27 9.04 -18.37
N LEU A 204 -17.90 9.05 -17.08
CA LEU A 204 -17.27 7.89 -16.43
C LEU A 204 -18.22 6.69 -16.45
N ILE A 205 -17.80 5.61 -17.08
CA ILE A 205 -18.52 4.35 -17.16
C ILE A 205 -18.10 3.46 -15.97
N LYS A 206 -19.06 2.70 -15.43
CA LYS A 206 -18.78 1.68 -14.40
C LYS A 206 -18.14 0.46 -15.03
#